data_a9deecaddd17108aeb66b9e5bdfc741c
#
_entry.id   a9deecaddd17108aeb66b9e5bdfc741c
#
_cell.length_a   1.000
_cell.length_b   1.000
_cell.length_c   1.000
_cell.angle_alpha   90.00
_cell.angle_beta   90.00
_cell.angle_gamma   90.00
#
_symmetry.space_group_name_H-M   'P 1'
#
loop_
_entity.id
_entity.type
_entity.pdbx_description
1 polymer ?
#
loop_
_entity_poly.entity_id
_entity_poly.type
_entity_poly.pdbx_seq_one_letter_code
_entity_poly.pdbx_strand_id
1 'polypeptide(L)'
;MLMKNFRILYALIIISPFSYSQNLDEKLDEVKYRNIGPFRGGRSVASVGVVGDPLTYYMGTVGGGLWKTTNAGVNWFNISDDYFKTSSVGAIAVADSDSRIIYVGMGEHAPRGVTTSYGDGVYKSTDAGETWEQIGLEKTQQISRIIIHPEDPNVVFVAAQGAIN
;
A
#
# COMPACT_ATOMS: atom_id res chain seq x y z
N MET A 1 65.95 7.93 30.42
CA MET A 1 65.14 6.72 30.47
C MET A 1 63.65 6.99 30.10
N LEU A 2 63.32 8.15 29.57
CA LEU A 2 61.92 8.56 29.24
C LEU A 2 61.59 8.46 27.74
N MET A 3 62.54 8.28 26.86
CA MET A 3 62.30 8.30 25.39
C MET A 3 61.98 6.93 24.75
N LYS A 4 62.12 5.82 25.48
CA LYS A 4 61.82 4.48 24.95
C LYS A 4 60.31 4.16 24.96
N ASN A 5 59.55 4.75 25.85
CA ASN A 5 58.11 4.47 25.99
C ASN A 5 57.22 5.24 25.01
N PHE A 6 57.74 6.30 24.40
CA PHE A 6 56.96 7.11 23.43
C PHE A 6 56.81 6.42 22.06
N ARG A 7 57.75 5.56 21.69
CA ARG A 7 57.70 4.84 20.40
C ARG A 7 56.69 3.68 20.39
N ILE A 8 56.35 3.14 21.56
CA ILE A 8 55.37 2.07 21.70
C ILE A 8 53.95 2.63 21.62
N LEU A 9 53.76 3.87 22.10
CA LEU A 9 52.44 4.54 22.06
C LEU A 9 52.02 4.92 20.62
N TYR A 10 52.97 5.30 19.76
CA TYR A 10 52.71 5.59 18.35
C TYR A 10 52.41 4.33 17.52
N ALA A 11 52.96 3.18 17.87
CA ALA A 11 52.71 1.94 17.19
C ALA A 11 51.30 1.37 17.50
N LEU A 12 50.75 1.67 18.67
CA LEU A 12 49.40 1.26 19.08
C LEU A 12 48.30 2.09 18.44
N ILE A 13 48.56 3.32 18.02
CA ILE A 13 47.57 4.21 17.35
C ILE A 13 47.44 3.84 15.87
N ILE A 14 48.38 3.17 15.24
CA ILE A 14 48.34 2.78 13.84
C ILE A 14 47.59 1.45 13.62
N ILE A 15 47.32 0.68 14.68
CA ILE A 15 46.50 -0.54 14.61
C ILE A 15 45.10 -0.26 15.20
N SER A 16 44.49 0.84 14.82
CA SER A 16 43.05 0.92 14.97
C SER A 16 42.45 0.05 13.84
N PRO A 17 41.73 -1.04 14.19
CA PRO A 17 41.05 -1.79 13.15
C PRO A 17 40.09 -0.81 12.43
N PHE A 18 40.29 -0.63 11.14
CA PHE A 18 39.26 -0.06 10.30
C PHE A 18 38.03 -0.93 10.51
N SER A 19 37.13 -0.47 11.37
CA SER A 19 35.80 -1.07 11.45
C SER A 19 35.11 -0.79 10.13
N TYR A 20 35.22 -1.72 9.20
CA TYR A 20 34.37 -1.75 8.04
C TYR A 20 32.93 -1.90 8.57
N SER A 21 32.20 -0.82 8.58
CA SER A 21 30.75 -0.88 8.68
C SER A 21 30.28 -1.71 7.48
N GLN A 22 29.93 -2.95 7.73
CA GLN A 22 29.33 -3.79 6.71
C GLN A 22 27.98 -3.15 6.38
N ASN A 23 27.79 -2.81 5.11
CA ASN A 23 26.50 -2.28 4.66
C ASN A 23 25.45 -3.38 4.84
N LEU A 24 24.61 -3.21 5.86
CA LEU A 24 23.60 -4.20 6.21
C LEU A 24 22.55 -4.31 5.09
N ASP A 25 22.31 -3.22 4.39
CA ASP A 25 21.35 -3.16 3.28
C ASP A 25 21.78 -4.08 2.13
N GLU A 26 23.08 -4.07 1.77
CA GLU A 26 23.63 -4.96 0.74
C GLU A 26 23.52 -6.45 1.10
N LYS A 27 23.60 -6.79 2.38
CA LYS A 27 23.43 -8.17 2.85
C LYS A 27 21.97 -8.60 2.95
N LEU A 28 21.06 -7.64 3.07
CA LEU A 28 19.63 -7.90 3.16
C LEU A 28 18.93 -7.91 1.78
N ASP A 29 19.60 -7.47 0.71
CA ASP A 29 19.05 -7.46 -0.65
C ASP A 29 18.63 -8.87 -1.15
N GLU A 30 19.27 -9.92 -0.64
CA GLU A 30 18.90 -11.31 -0.96
C GLU A 30 17.75 -11.85 -0.10
N VAL A 31 17.38 -11.13 0.96
CA VAL A 31 16.32 -11.57 1.88
C VAL A 31 14.96 -11.18 1.31
N LYS A 32 14.24 -12.18 0.81
CA LYS A 32 12.86 -11.97 0.33
C LYS A 32 11.87 -12.37 1.42
N TYR A 33 11.06 -11.41 1.82
CA TYR A 33 9.95 -11.68 2.72
C TYR A 33 8.82 -12.36 1.96
N ARG A 34 8.28 -13.42 2.53
CA ARG A 34 7.09 -14.11 2.03
C ARG A 34 6.04 -14.15 3.14
N ASN A 35 4.85 -13.68 2.83
CA ASN A 35 3.72 -13.84 3.74
C ASN A 35 3.32 -15.33 3.77
N ILE A 36 3.38 -15.94 4.93
CA ILE A 36 3.04 -17.36 5.15
C ILE A 36 1.69 -17.53 5.86
N GLY A 37 0.97 -16.42 6.06
CA GLY A 37 -0.31 -16.40 6.76
C GLY A 37 -0.18 -16.40 8.31
N PRO A 38 -1.32 -16.45 9.02
CA PRO A 38 -2.67 -16.45 8.48
C PRO A 38 -3.00 -15.15 7.74
N PHE A 39 -3.60 -15.26 6.55
CA PHE A 39 -3.98 -14.10 5.76
C PHE A 39 -5.16 -13.40 6.40
N ARG A 40 -4.96 -12.16 6.84
CA ARG A 40 -6.01 -11.33 7.45
C ARG A 40 -6.03 -9.97 6.77
N GLY A 41 -7.13 -9.66 6.10
CA GLY A 41 -7.37 -8.34 5.52
C GLY A 41 -7.85 -7.27 6.51
N GLY A 42 -8.19 -7.68 7.72
CA GLY A 42 -8.86 -6.81 8.69
C GLY A 42 -10.35 -6.63 8.36
N ARG A 43 -10.91 -5.48 8.73
CA ARG A 43 -12.31 -5.14 8.39
C ARG A 43 -12.39 -4.78 6.91
N SER A 44 -13.47 -5.17 6.25
CA SER A 44 -13.84 -4.64 4.95
C SER A 44 -14.66 -3.37 5.14
N VAL A 45 -14.29 -2.30 4.45
CA VAL A 45 -15.00 -1.00 4.47
C VAL A 45 -15.48 -0.58 3.10
N ALA A 46 -15.00 -1.23 2.05
CA ALA A 46 -15.39 -0.98 0.67
C ALA A 46 -15.61 -2.29 -0.07
N SER A 47 -16.65 -2.34 -0.89
CA SER A 47 -16.91 -3.45 -1.81
C SER A 47 -17.66 -2.96 -3.03
N VAL A 48 -17.39 -3.57 -4.17
CA VAL A 48 -18.08 -3.26 -5.44
C VAL A 48 -18.12 -4.50 -6.32
N GLY A 49 -19.23 -4.68 -7.04
CA GLY A 49 -19.35 -5.66 -8.12
C GLY A 49 -19.09 -5.02 -9.48
N VAL A 50 -18.96 -5.87 -10.49
CA VAL A 50 -18.78 -5.46 -11.89
C VAL A 50 -20.11 -5.54 -12.61
N VAL A 51 -20.52 -4.45 -13.24
CA VAL A 51 -21.77 -4.42 -14.03
C VAL A 51 -21.69 -5.43 -15.18
N GLY A 52 -22.67 -6.32 -15.27
CA GLY A 52 -22.74 -7.37 -16.30
C GLY A 52 -21.90 -8.62 -16.00
N ASP A 53 -21.13 -8.64 -14.92
CA ASP A 53 -20.38 -9.84 -14.47
C ASP A 53 -20.76 -10.21 -13.03
N PRO A 54 -21.64 -11.21 -12.83
CA PRO A 54 -22.10 -11.62 -11.52
C PRO A 54 -21.06 -12.40 -10.70
N LEU A 55 -19.92 -12.71 -11.27
CA LEU A 55 -18.87 -13.49 -10.60
C LEU A 55 -17.71 -12.65 -10.10
N THR A 56 -17.53 -11.43 -10.63
CA THR A 56 -16.40 -10.57 -10.27
C THR A 56 -16.78 -9.50 -9.26
N TYR A 57 -16.04 -9.45 -8.15
CA TYR A 57 -16.17 -8.48 -7.08
C TYR A 57 -14.80 -8.03 -6.58
N TYR A 58 -14.77 -6.82 -6.06
CA TYR A 58 -13.60 -6.24 -5.37
C TYR A 58 -13.96 -5.93 -3.92
N MET A 59 -13.02 -6.17 -3.02
CA MET A 59 -13.17 -5.93 -1.59
C MET A 59 -11.94 -5.18 -1.05
N GLY A 60 -12.17 -4.00 -0.50
CA GLY A 60 -11.15 -3.20 0.17
C GLY A 60 -11.15 -3.45 1.66
N THR A 61 -9.98 -3.65 2.21
CA THR A 61 -9.76 -3.94 3.62
C THR A 61 -8.92 -2.86 4.30
N VAL A 62 -9.01 -2.77 5.62
CA VAL A 62 -8.35 -1.71 6.41
C VAL A 62 -6.86 -2.00 6.64
N GLY A 63 -6.42 -3.22 6.50
CA GLY A 63 -5.03 -3.57 6.77
C GLY A 63 -4.47 -4.66 5.88
N GLY A 64 -5.17 -5.01 4.80
CA GLY A 64 -4.78 -6.07 3.89
C GLY A 64 -4.96 -5.72 2.42
N GLY A 65 -5.07 -4.43 2.09
CA GLY A 65 -5.13 -3.97 0.71
C GLY A 65 -6.44 -4.30 0.00
N LEU A 66 -6.34 -4.50 -1.31
CA LEU A 66 -7.44 -4.75 -2.23
C LEU A 66 -7.45 -6.21 -2.69
N TRP A 67 -8.63 -6.79 -2.67
CA TRP A 67 -8.87 -8.19 -3.03
C TRP A 67 -9.87 -8.30 -4.17
N LYS A 68 -9.64 -9.24 -5.07
CA LYS A 68 -10.51 -9.56 -6.22
C LYS A 68 -10.94 -11.01 -6.15
N THR A 69 -12.21 -11.26 -6.48
CA THR A 69 -12.75 -12.59 -6.79
C THR A 69 -13.29 -12.59 -8.22
N THR A 70 -13.21 -13.73 -8.89
CA THR A 70 -13.81 -13.98 -10.21
C THR A 70 -14.74 -15.21 -10.19
N ASN A 71 -15.12 -15.64 -8.99
CA ASN A 71 -15.97 -16.82 -8.78
C ASN A 71 -16.96 -16.60 -7.62
N ALA A 72 -17.54 -15.41 -7.55
CA ALA A 72 -18.55 -15.01 -6.57
C ALA A 72 -18.11 -15.21 -5.10
N GLY A 73 -16.82 -14.98 -4.82
CA GLY A 73 -16.28 -14.99 -3.45
C GLY A 73 -15.79 -16.35 -2.95
N VAL A 74 -15.78 -17.40 -3.80
CA VAL A 74 -15.23 -18.71 -3.42
C VAL A 74 -13.72 -18.60 -3.14
N ASN A 75 -13.00 -17.85 -3.98
CA ASN A 75 -11.60 -17.53 -3.78
C ASN A 75 -11.36 -16.02 -3.92
N TRP A 76 -10.41 -15.50 -3.15
CA TRP A 76 -10.00 -14.10 -3.19
C TRP A 76 -8.49 -14.02 -3.39
N PHE A 77 -8.07 -13.12 -4.26
CA PHE A 77 -6.67 -12.85 -4.58
C PHE A 77 -6.35 -11.40 -4.22
N ASN A 78 -5.24 -11.17 -3.53
CA ASN A 78 -4.73 -9.83 -3.31
C ASN A 78 -4.15 -9.30 -4.62
N ILE A 79 -4.55 -8.07 -4.99
CA ILE A 79 -4.13 -7.43 -6.25
C ILE A 79 -3.46 -6.06 -6.00
N SER A 80 -3.04 -5.79 -4.78
CA SER A 80 -2.52 -4.49 -4.35
C SER A 80 -1.10 -4.51 -3.78
N ASP A 81 -0.60 -5.65 -3.30
CA ASP A 81 0.60 -5.72 -2.48
C ASP A 81 1.87 -5.23 -3.19
N ASP A 82 1.94 -5.38 -4.52
CA ASP A 82 3.08 -4.92 -5.32
C ASP A 82 3.00 -3.44 -5.72
N TYR A 83 1.86 -2.77 -5.47
CA TYR A 83 1.58 -1.43 -5.98
C TYR A 83 1.27 -0.40 -4.89
N PHE A 84 0.46 -0.76 -3.90
CA PHE A 84 -0.02 0.19 -2.89
C PHE A 84 1.02 0.39 -1.79
N LYS A 85 1.33 1.65 -1.49
CA LYS A 85 2.27 2.00 -0.42
C LYS A 85 1.65 1.92 0.97
N THR A 86 0.32 1.98 1.04
CA THR A 86 -0.47 1.81 2.27
C THR A 86 -1.46 0.68 2.10
N SER A 87 -1.84 0.03 3.19
CA SER A 87 -2.69 -1.16 3.15
C SER A 87 -4.18 -0.90 3.40
N SER A 88 -4.55 0.36 3.68
CA SER A 88 -5.92 0.71 4.05
C SER A 88 -6.69 1.24 2.85
N VAL A 89 -7.69 0.49 2.40
CA VAL A 89 -8.61 0.89 1.31
C VAL A 89 -9.89 1.45 1.92
N GLY A 90 -10.23 2.70 1.54
CA GLY A 90 -11.44 3.38 2.01
C GLY A 90 -12.61 3.36 1.02
N ALA A 91 -12.31 3.40 -0.28
CA ALA A 91 -13.33 3.40 -1.34
C ALA A 91 -12.85 2.66 -2.59
N ILE A 92 -13.78 2.05 -3.31
CA ILE A 92 -13.53 1.39 -4.60
C ILE A 92 -14.66 1.79 -5.54
N ALA A 93 -14.32 2.07 -6.80
CA ALA A 93 -15.30 2.26 -7.87
C ALA A 93 -14.80 1.60 -9.16
N VAL A 94 -15.69 0.89 -9.84
CA VAL A 94 -15.48 0.31 -11.17
C VAL A 94 -16.34 1.09 -12.14
N ALA A 95 -15.79 1.45 -13.31
CA ALA A 95 -16.52 2.19 -14.31
C ALA A 95 -17.57 1.30 -14.99
N ASP A 96 -18.82 1.79 -15.07
CA ASP A 96 -19.91 1.06 -15.73
C ASP A 96 -19.68 0.94 -17.25
N SER A 97 -19.05 1.96 -17.86
CA SER A 97 -18.76 2.00 -19.30
C SER A 97 -17.58 1.14 -19.72
N ASP A 98 -16.64 0.88 -18.80
CA ASP A 98 -15.48 0.00 -19.03
C ASP A 98 -14.99 -0.61 -17.71
N SER A 99 -15.35 -1.85 -17.47
CA SER A 99 -15.02 -2.57 -16.23
C SER A 99 -13.51 -2.79 -15.99
N ARG A 100 -12.65 -2.50 -16.97
CA ARG A 100 -11.20 -2.50 -16.79
C ARG A 100 -10.71 -1.29 -16.00
N ILE A 101 -11.51 -0.21 -15.99
CA ILE A 101 -11.14 1.03 -15.30
C ILE A 101 -11.67 0.99 -13.87
N ILE A 102 -10.75 1.03 -12.93
CA ILE A 102 -11.02 0.95 -11.50
C ILE A 102 -10.30 2.09 -10.78
N TYR A 103 -10.97 2.71 -9.84
CA TYR A 103 -10.38 3.68 -8.93
C TYR A 103 -10.47 3.20 -7.49
N VAL A 104 -9.38 3.40 -6.76
CA VAL A 104 -9.27 3.02 -5.33
C VAL A 104 -8.81 4.24 -4.54
N GLY A 105 -9.58 4.60 -3.53
CA GLY A 105 -9.26 5.63 -2.56
C GLY A 105 -8.73 5.01 -1.28
N MET A 106 -7.59 5.53 -0.82
CA MET A 106 -6.88 4.98 0.32
C MET A 106 -7.29 5.65 1.64
N GLY A 107 -7.15 4.91 2.73
CA GLY A 107 -7.40 5.35 4.11
C GLY A 107 -8.77 4.98 4.65
N GLU A 108 -8.80 4.45 5.85
CA GLU A 108 -10.05 4.09 6.55
C GLU A 108 -10.87 5.35 6.88
N HIS A 109 -12.06 5.50 6.31
CA HIS A 109 -12.91 6.68 6.47
C HIS A 109 -13.87 6.62 7.66
N ALA A 110 -14.11 5.45 8.22
CA ALA A 110 -15.09 5.32 9.30
C ALA A 110 -14.58 5.96 10.59
N PRO A 111 -15.23 6.99 11.15
CA PRO A 111 -14.86 7.56 12.43
C PRO A 111 -14.92 6.50 13.52
N ARG A 112 -13.85 6.42 14.31
CA ARG A 112 -13.73 5.45 15.41
C ARG A 112 -13.21 6.14 16.65
N GLY A 113 -13.46 5.56 17.80
CA GLY A 113 -12.89 5.99 19.07
C GLY A 113 -11.40 5.62 19.25
N VAL A 114 -10.75 5.12 18.20
CA VAL A 114 -9.34 4.71 18.15
C VAL A 114 -8.72 5.20 16.84
N THR A 115 -7.40 5.15 16.76
CA THR A 115 -6.65 5.53 15.56
C THR A 115 -7.17 4.80 14.32
N THR A 116 -7.41 5.54 13.24
CA THR A 116 -7.75 5.03 11.92
C THR A 116 -6.47 4.90 11.08
N SER A 117 -6.48 3.98 10.13
CA SER A 117 -5.36 3.80 9.21
C SER A 117 -5.41 4.84 8.10
N TYR A 118 -4.31 5.54 7.89
CA TYR A 118 -4.17 6.55 6.85
C TYR A 118 -3.91 5.92 5.49
N GLY A 119 -4.35 6.63 4.45
CA GLY A 119 -4.04 6.37 3.07
C GLY A 119 -3.10 7.42 2.48
N ASP A 120 -2.83 7.29 1.21
CA ASP A 120 -1.91 8.12 0.45
C ASP A 120 -2.49 8.59 -0.90
N GLY A 121 -3.81 8.72 -0.99
CA GLY A 121 -4.50 9.26 -2.15
C GLY A 121 -5.27 8.24 -2.97
N VAL A 122 -5.26 8.42 -4.30
CA VAL A 122 -6.05 7.63 -5.24
C VAL A 122 -5.14 6.84 -6.18
N TYR A 123 -5.48 5.57 -6.37
CA TYR A 123 -4.90 4.69 -7.39
C TYR A 123 -5.91 4.41 -8.49
N LYS A 124 -5.42 4.24 -9.72
CA LYS A 124 -6.20 3.88 -10.91
C LYS A 124 -5.60 2.64 -11.55
N SER A 125 -6.47 1.74 -11.97
CA SER A 125 -6.15 0.65 -12.91
C SER A 125 -6.91 0.87 -14.21
N THR A 126 -6.33 0.42 -15.33
CA THR A 126 -6.94 0.41 -16.66
C THR A 126 -6.99 -1.00 -17.26
N ASP A 127 -6.69 -2.00 -16.47
CA ASP A 127 -6.56 -3.42 -16.86
C ASP A 127 -7.25 -4.37 -15.87
N ALA A 128 -8.34 -3.93 -15.27
CA ALA A 128 -9.15 -4.70 -14.31
C ALA A 128 -8.37 -5.12 -13.05
N GLY A 129 -7.40 -4.30 -12.62
CA GLY A 129 -6.63 -4.48 -11.38
C GLY A 129 -5.35 -5.30 -11.53
N GLU A 130 -4.88 -5.54 -12.75
CA GLU A 130 -3.59 -6.21 -12.97
C GLU A 130 -2.42 -5.28 -12.63
N THR A 131 -2.55 -3.97 -12.97
CA THR A 131 -1.58 -2.93 -12.62
C THR A 131 -2.26 -1.69 -12.07
N TRP A 132 -1.51 -0.91 -11.27
CA TRP A 132 -2.02 0.27 -10.58
C TRP A 132 -1.05 1.44 -10.68
N GLU A 133 -1.61 2.62 -10.89
CA GLU A 133 -0.89 3.90 -10.89
C GLU A 133 -1.48 4.82 -9.81
N GLN A 134 -0.62 5.45 -9.00
CA GLN A 134 -1.03 6.49 -8.07
C GLN A 134 -1.25 7.80 -8.85
N ILE A 135 -2.50 8.28 -8.87
CA ILE A 135 -2.91 9.39 -9.73
C ILE A 135 -3.09 10.72 -8.99
N GLY A 136 -2.78 10.77 -7.70
CA GLY A 136 -2.78 12.02 -6.92
C GLY A 136 -3.51 11.93 -5.59
N LEU A 137 -3.74 13.10 -5.00
CA LEU A 137 -4.31 13.29 -3.67
C LEU A 137 -3.48 12.65 -2.54
N GLU A 138 -2.15 12.59 -2.69
CA GLU A 138 -1.23 11.88 -1.77
C GLU A 138 -1.31 12.43 -0.32
N LYS A 139 -1.66 13.71 -0.16
CA LYS A 139 -1.83 14.33 1.15
C LYS A 139 -3.18 14.03 1.80
N THR A 140 -4.08 13.40 1.06
CA THR A 140 -5.40 13.03 1.57
C THR A 140 -5.29 11.73 2.33
N GLN A 141 -5.57 11.78 3.62
CA GLN A 141 -5.39 10.65 4.51
C GLN A 141 -6.54 9.66 4.48
N GLN A 142 -7.73 10.08 4.05
CA GLN A 142 -8.93 9.25 4.07
C GLN A 142 -9.83 9.61 2.89
N ILE A 143 -10.25 8.59 2.15
CA ILE A 143 -11.19 8.72 1.04
C ILE A 143 -12.40 7.83 1.33
N SER A 144 -13.55 8.46 1.54
CA SER A 144 -14.76 7.77 1.95
C SER A 144 -15.60 7.26 0.79
N ARG A 145 -15.50 7.90 -0.37
CA ARG A 145 -16.26 7.51 -1.55
C ARG A 145 -15.61 7.99 -2.83
N ILE A 146 -15.75 7.17 -3.87
CA ILE A 146 -15.44 7.52 -5.27
C ILE A 146 -16.68 7.21 -6.10
N ILE A 147 -17.04 8.15 -6.99
CA ILE A 147 -18.11 7.98 -7.97
C ILE A 147 -17.54 8.30 -9.34
N ILE A 148 -17.71 7.41 -10.29
CA ILE A 148 -17.31 7.57 -11.68
C ILE A 148 -18.54 7.97 -12.50
N HIS A 149 -18.35 8.88 -13.44
CA HIS A 149 -19.43 9.23 -14.38
C HIS A 149 -19.79 7.99 -15.23
N PRO A 150 -21.07 7.67 -15.41
CA PRO A 150 -21.47 6.39 -16.02
C PRO A 150 -21.02 6.23 -17.48
N GLU A 151 -20.89 7.33 -18.24
CA GLU A 151 -20.51 7.30 -19.65
C GLU A 151 -19.05 7.68 -19.90
N ASP A 152 -18.45 8.49 -19.01
CA ASP A 152 -17.05 8.92 -19.14
C ASP A 152 -16.22 8.49 -17.92
N PRO A 153 -15.43 7.44 -18.05
CA PRO A 153 -14.65 6.92 -16.92
C PRO A 153 -13.50 7.83 -16.47
N ASN A 154 -13.23 8.93 -17.17
CA ASN A 154 -12.23 9.92 -16.78
C ASN A 154 -12.81 11.04 -15.90
N VAL A 155 -14.11 11.13 -15.78
CA VAL A 155 -14.80 12.07 -14.88
C VAL A 155 -15.13 11.37 -13.57
N VAL A 156 -14.44 11.77 -12.50
CA VAL A 156 -14.50 11.11 -11.20
C VAL A 156 -14.69 12.12 -10.07
N PHE A 157 -15.62 11.84 -9.18
CA PHE A 157 -15.83 12.59 -7.94
C PHE A 157 -15.25 11.82 -6.76
N VAL A 158 -14.43 12.47 -5.96
CA VAL A 158 -13.76 11.88 -4.81
C VAL A 158 -14.16 12.61 -3.54
N ALA A 159 -14.74 11.91 -2.58
CA ALA A 159 -15.03 12.45 -1.25
C ALA A 159 -13.80 12.22 -0.35
N ALA A 160 -12.96 13.23 -0.24
CA ALA A 160 -11.72 13.20 0.52
C ALA A 160 -11.89 13.88 1.87
N GLN A 161 -11.47 13.23 2.93
CA GLN A 161 -11.33 13.80 4.27
C GLN A 161 -9.86 14.13 4.52
N GLY A 162 -9.63 15.30 5.11
CA GLY A 162 -8.29 15.66 5.61
C GLY A 162 -7.91 14.86 6.86
N ALA A 163 -6.73 15.20 7.41
CA ALA A 163 -6.31 14.68 8.70
C ALA A 163 -7.38 14.99 9.77
N ILE A 164 -7.72 13.98 10.55
CA ILE A 164 -8.47 14.18 11.80
C ILE A 164 -7.44 14.67 12.81
N ASN A 165 -7.52 15.95 13.19
CA ASN A 165 -6.69 16.55 14.22
C ASN A 165 -7.19 16.15 15.60
#